data_82c20f91034a9f4763e79dbf3baee8d5
#
_entry.id   82c20f91034a9f4763e79dbf3baee8d5
#
_cell.length_a   1.000
_cell.length_b   1.000
_cell.length_c   1.000
_cell.angle_alpha   90.00
_cell.angle_beta   90.00
_cell.angle_gamma   90.00
#
_symmetry.space_group_name_H-M   'P 1'
#
loop_
_entity.id
_entity.type
_entity.pdbx_description
1 polymer ?
#
loop_
_entity_poly.entity_id
_entity_poly.type
_entity_poly.pdbx_seq_one_letter_code
_entity_poly.pdbx_strand_id
1 'polypeptide(L)'
;MIRVMTDNAANLPPELREQYGIRELCLTYTVNGVPADMSAPFDGYAYYEAMRKGAEVKTSMISPLTAREAMEPVLEQGDDVLYIGLSGGVSGTCWGVSVVAQELRERYPHRDIRVLDSRGASLGEGLVVLEAAHLAQQGADMDTITARASELCGKMRQLFVVDDLKFLRKGGRLSGAAALWSSRLFAMKMGLNWFISGSAASR
;
A
#
# COMPACT_ATOMS: atom_id res chain seq x y z
N MET A 1 10.52 -9.57 19.42
CA MET A 1 9.07 -9.45 19.08
C MET A 1 8.92 -9.28 17.57
N ILE A 2 7.71 -9.48 17.01
CA ILE A 2 7.45 -9.20 15.58
C ILE A 2 6.85 -7.80 15.45
N ARG A 3 7.47 -6.93 14.66
CA ARG A 3 6.99 -5.58 14.36
C ARG A 3 6.32 -5.58 12.98
N VAL A 4 5.03 -5.30 12.99
CA VAL A 4 4.28 -5.16 11.75
C VAL A 4 4.44 -3.74 11.22
N MET A 5 4.81 -3.64 9.94
CA MET A 5 4.97 -2.38 9.22
C MET A 5 4.09 -2.38 7.98
N THR A 6 3.67 -1.20 7.59
CA THR A 6 2.89 -0.99 6.36
C THR A 6 3.23 0.35 5.73
N ASP A 7 2.53 0.73 4.70
CA ASP A 7 2.61 2.07 4.13
C ASP A 7 1.29 2.86 4.29
N ASN A 8 1.37 4.17 4.08
CA ASN A 8 0.23 5.05 4.28
C ASN A 8 -0.92 4.85 3.27
N ALA A 9 -0.74 3.98 2.26
CA ALA A 9 -1.84 3.57 1.38
C ALA A 9 -2.81 2.62 2.09
N ALA A 10 -2.46 2.02 3.21
CA ALA A 10 -3.35 1.22 4.06
C ALA A 10 -4.48 2.05 4.69
N ASN A 11 -4.33 3.37 4.77
CA ASN A 11 -5.29 4.31 5.32
C ASN A 11 -5.77 3.94 6.74
N LEU A 12 -4.86 3.41 7.55
CA LEU A 12 -5.17 3.07 8.93
C LEU A 12 -5.26 4.33 9.81
N PRO A 13 -6.34 4.47 10.60
CA PRO A 13 -6.43 5.54 11.59
C PRO A 13 -5.24 5.52 12.57
N PRO A 14 -4.74 6.70 13.01
CA PRO A 14 -3.64 6.78 13.96
C PRO A 14 -3.88 5.95 15.22
N GLU A 15 -5.09 5.96 15.74
CA GLU A 15 -5.47 5.24 16.97
C GLU A 15 -5.27 3.72 16.83
N LEU A 16 -5.59 3.15 15.65
CA LEU A 16 -5.37 1.73 15.39
C LEU A 16 -3.88 1.42 15.22
N ARG A 17 -3.11 2.31 14.57
CA ARG A 17 -1.66 2.14 14.45
C ARG A 17 -0.98 2.14 15.82
N GLU A 18 -1.37 3.07 16.69
CA GLU A 18 -0.86 3.15 18.07
C GLU A 18 -1.28 1.93 18.88
N GLN A 19 -2.58 1.56 18.84
CA GLN A 19 -3.11 0.42 19.57
C GLN A 19 -2.37 -0.89 19.25
N TYR A 20 -2.06 -1.10 17.97
CA TYR A 20 -1.44 -2.33 17.50
C TYR A 20 0.07 -2.22 17.28
N GLY A 21 0.69 -1.08 17.59
CA GLY A 21 2.12 -0.85 17.42
C GLY A 21 2.59 -0.95 15.96
N ILE A 22 1.71 -0.61 15.01
CA ILE A 22 1.98 -0.66 13.58
C ILE A 22 2.82 0.55 13.17
N ARG A 23 3.96 0.30 12.53
CA ARG A 23 4.82 1.35 11.98
C ARG A 23 4.44 1.63 10.54
N GLU A 24 4.08 2.87 10.24
CA GLU A 24 3.71 3.32 8.90
C GLU A 24 4.90 4.00 8.21
N LEU A 25 5.15 3.60 6.97
CA LEU A 25 6.08 4.24 6.04
C LEU A 25 5.29 5.10 5.05
N CYS A 26 5.77 6.31 4.75
CA CYS A 26 5.01 7.23 3.92
C CYS A 26 5.46 7.19 2.45
N LEU A 27 4.51 6.88 1.56
CA LEU A 27 4.61 7.30 0.16
C LEU A 27 4.47 8.82 0.11
N THR A 28 5.26 9.46 -0.72
CA THR A 28 5.22 10.90 -0.90
C THR A 28 4.50 11.30 -2.18
N TYR A 29 4.16 12.56 -2.34
CA TYR A 29 3.58 13.07 -3.57
C TYR A 29 4.02 14.51 -3.84
N THR A 30 3.88 14.93 -5.09
CA THR A 30 4.09 16.32 -5.52
C THR A 30 2.80 16.87 -6.11
N VAL A 31 2.59 18.18 -5.94
CA VAL A 31 1.54 18.95 -6.62
C VAL A 31 2.19 20.00 -7.49
N ASN A 32 1.98 19.92 -8.79
CA ASN A 32 2.65 20.80 -9.78
C ASN A 32 4.19 20.81 -9.62
N GLY A 33 4.77 19.65 -9.32
CA GLY A 33 6.22 19.48 -9.11
C GLY A 33 6.74 19.91 -7.73
N VAL A 34 5.89 20.48 -6.87
CA VAL A 34 6.27 20.85 -5.50
C VAL A 34 6.01 19.69 -4.55
N PRO A 35 7.01 19.21 -3.80
CA PRO A 35 6.80 18.16 -2.80
C PRO A 35 5.78 18.58 -1.74
N ALA A 36 4.88 17.67 -1.39
CA ALA A 36 3.95 17.88 -0.29
C ALA A 36 4.67 17.78 1.05
N ASP A 37 4.26 18.62 2.00
CA ASP A 37 4.69 18.50 3.39
C ASP A 37 3.96 17.32 4.05
N MET A 38 4.69 16.23 4.26
CA MET A 38 4.15 15.02 4.87
C MET A 38 4.02 15.12 6.39
N SER A 39 4.52 16.20 7.01
CA SER A 39 4.36 16.47 8.45
C SER A 39 3.05 17.18 8.78
N ALA A 40 2.45 17.84 7.80
CA ALA A 40 1.16 18.51 7.95
C ALA A 40 -0.01 17.53 7.83
N PRO A 41 -1.13 17.75 8.51
CA PRO A 41 -2.35 16.98 8.30
C PRO A 41 -2.80 17.03 6.85
N PHE A 42 -3.21 15.89 6.31
CA PHE A 42 -3.67 15.80 4.93
C PHE A 42 -5.02 16.52 4.75
N ASP A 43 -5.03 17.61 3.97
CA ASP A 43 -6.24 18.29 3.53
C ASP A 43 -6.76 17.68 2.23
N GLY A 44 -7.59 16.66 2.37
CA GLY A 44 -8.18 15.95 1.22
C GLY A 44 -9.05 16.85 0.34
N TYR A 45 -9.75 17.84 0.93
CA TYR A 45 -10.59 18.75 0.16
C TYR A 45 -9.74 19.63 -0.76
N ALA A 46 -8.73 20.31 -0.21
CA ALA A 46 -7.83 21.15 -0.99
C ALA A 46 -7.07 20.32 -2.06
N TYR A 47 -6.63 19.12 -1.72
CA TYR A 47 -5.95 18.21 -2.63
C TYR A 47 -6.81 17.84 -3.84
N TYR A 48 -8.05 17.36 -3.62
CA TYR A 48 -8.92 16.95 -4.72
C TYR A 48 -9.45 18.14 -5.51
N GLU A 49 -9.67 19.30 -4.89
CA GLU A 49 -10.02 20.53 -5.61
C GLU A 49 -8.89 21.01 -6.53
N ALA A 50 -7.64 20.92 -6.07
CA ALA A 50 -6.49 21.23 -6.93
C ALA A 50 -6.45 20.30 -8.14
N MET A 51 -6.68 19.00 -7.97
CA MET A 51 -6.76 18.03 -9.07
C MET A 51 -7.89 18.36 -10.05
N ARG A 52 -9.09 18.70 -9.55
CA ARG A 52 -10.23 19.10 -10.40
C ARG A 52 -9.92 20.35 -11.23
N LYS A 53 -9.18 21.30 -10.65
CA LYS A 53 -8.69 22.52 -11.31
C LYS A 53 -7.51 22.27 -12.26
N GLY A 54 -7.05 21.02 -12.39
CA GLY A 54 -6.04 20.61 -13.36
C GLY A 54 -4.62 20.48 -12.79
N ALA A 55 -4.41 20.62 -11.49
CA ALA A 55 -3.10 20.39 -10.90
C ALA A 55 -2.57 18.99 -11.22
N GLU A 56 -1.30 18.93 -11.54
CA GLU A 56 -0.59 17.66 -11.75
C GLU A 56 -0.17 17.09 -10.41
N VAL A 57 -0.71 15.93 -10.07
CA VAL A 57 -0.30 15.19 -8.86
C VAL A 57 0.45 13.93 -9.27
N LYS A 58 1.64 13.75 -8.69
CA LYS A 58 2.46 12.55 -8.88
C LYS A 58 2.83 11.95 -7.54
N THR A 59 2.61 10.66 -7.38
CA THR A 59 3.02 9.89 -6.19
C THR A 59 4.37 9.25 -6.41
N SER A 60 5.17 9.14 -5.37
CA SER A 60 6.46 8.45 -5.38
C SER A 60 6.38 7.20 -4.49
N MET A 61 7.11 6.17 -4.87
CA MET A 61 7.30 4.98 -4.04
C MET A 61 8.07 5.35 -2.76
N ILE A 62 7.98 4.50 -1.75
CA ILE A 62 8.88 4.55 -0.59
C ILE A 62 10.31 4.37 -1.10
N SER A 63 11.21 5.29 -0.69
CA SER A 63 12.60 5.21 -1.07
C SER A 63 13.31 4.05 -0.34
N PRO A 64 14.36 3.46 -0.93
CA PRO A 64 15.18 2.46 -0.22
C PRO A 64 15.75 3.00 1.10
N LEU A 65 16.11 4.27 1.15
CA LEU A 65 16.59 4.93 2.38
C LEU A 65 15.50 4.94 3.45
N THR A 66 14.30 5.40 3.13
CA THR A 66 13.16 5.43 4.04
C THR A 66 12.81 4.04 4.59
N ALA A 67 12.84 3.01 3.72
CA ALA A 67 12.59 1.64 4.14
C ALA A 67 13.68 1.14 5.11
N ARG A 68 14.95 1.43 4.83
CA ARG A 68 16.09 1.06 5.68
C ARG A 68 16.00 1.76 7.04
N GLU A 69 15.83 3.06 7.06
CA GLU A 69 15.70 3.87 8.29
C GLU A 69 14.51 3.44 9.16
N ALA A 70 13.47 2.87 8.54
CA ALA A 70 12.34 2.30 9.27
C ALA A 70 12.65 0.93 9.88
N MET A 71 13.29 0.03 9.12
CA MET A 71 13.47 -1.37 9.52
C MET A 71 14.71 -1.57 10.41
N GLU A 72 15.83 -0.93 10.08
CA GLU A 72 17.11 -1.20 10.71
C GLU A 72 17.12 -0.99 12.23
N PRO A 73 16.56 0.09 12.80
CA PRO A 73 16.51 0.28 14.25
C PRO A 73 15.71 -0.80 14.99
N VAL A 74 14.72 -1.41 14.32
CA VAL A 74 13.92 -2.51 14.87
C VAL A 74 14.75 -3.79 14.95
N LEU A 75 15.51 -4.07 13.90
CA LEU A 75 16.39 -5.23 13.82
C LEU A 75 17.55 -5.13 14.84
N GLU A 76 18.11 -3.93 15.03
CA GLU A 76 19.15 -3.64 16.03
C GLU A 76 18.65 -3.87 17.46
N GLN A 77 17.36 -3.62 17.72
CA GLN A 77 16.73 -3.92 19.02
C GLN A 77 16.45 -5.41 19.23
N GLY A 78 16.73 -6.25 18.22
CA GLY A 78 16.52 -7.69 18.30
C GLY A 78 15.09 -8.12 17.96
N ASP A 79 14.28 -7.26 17.37
CA ASP A 79 12.93 -7.58 16.89
C ASP A 79 12.98 -8.06 15.43
N ASP A 80 11.94 -8.78 15.00
CA ASP A 80 11.73 -9.23 13.64
C ASP A 80 10.76 -8.29 12.92
N VAL A 81 10.77 -8.27 11.60
CA VAL A 81 9.97 -7.33 10.80
C VAL A 81 9.08 -8.08 9.82
N LEU A 82 7.78 -7.76 9.84
CA LEU A 82 6.84 -8.11 8.78
C LEU A 82 6.31 -6.82 8.15
N TYR A 83 6.72 -6.55 6.91
CA TYR A 83 6.15 -5.47 6.11
C TYR A 83 5.03 -6.01 5.22
N ILE A 84 3.87 -5.37 5.28
CA ILE A 84 2.71 -5.67 4.41
C ILE A 84 2.40 -4.37 3.67
N GLY A 85 2.51 -4.38 2.35
CA GLY A 85 2.43 -3.14 1.56
C GLY A 85 1.41 -3.15 0.46
N LEU A 86 1.20 -1.96 -0.10
CA LEU A 86 0.34 -1.69 -1.25
C LEU A 86 0.62 -2.66 -2.40
N SER A 87 -0.45 -3.12 -3.03
CA SER A 87 -0.40 -4.05 -4.17
C SER A 87 0.67 -3.69 -5.21
N GLY A 88 1.51 -4.67 -5.53
CA GLY A 88 2.50 -4.58 -6.62
C GLY A 88 1.87 -4.36 -7.99
N GLY A 89 0.55 -4.59 -8.14
CA GLY A 89 -0.21 -4.28 -9.34
C GLY A 89 -0.43 -2.79 -9.60
N VAL A 90 -0.25 -1.93 -8.56
CA VAL A 90 -0.46 -0.47 -8.68
C VAL A 90 0.76 0.35 -8.27
N SER A 91 1.69 -0.22 -7.51
CA SER A 91 2.88 0.48 -7.02
C SER A 91 4.09 -0.44 -6.97
N GLY A 92 5.26 0.08 -7.32
CA GLY A 92 6.54 -0.62 -7.14
C GLY A 92 7.05 -0.62 -5.68
N THR A 93 6.33 -0.02 -4.74
CA THR A 93 6.75 0.13 -3.33
C THR A 93 7.09 -1.21 -2.69
N CYS A 94 6.19 -2.19 -2.76
CA CYS A 94 6.40 -3.50 -2.15
C CYS A 94 7.66 -4.20 -2.70
N TRP A 95 7.90 -4.10 -4.02
CA TRP A 95 9.14 -4.60 -4.63
C TRP A 95 10.37 -3.85 -4.12
N GLY A 96 10.34 -2.51 -4.08
CA GLY A 96 11.46 -1.71 -3.57
C GLY A 96 11.81 -2.03 -2.12
N VAL A 97 10.79 -2.18 -1.26
CA VAL A 97 10.98 -2.61 0.14
C VAL A 97 11.54 -4.03 0.22
N SER A 98 11.14 -4.95 -0.69
CA SER A 98 11.65 -6.32 -0.69
C SER A 98 13.16 -6.39 -1.02
N VAL A 99 13.65 -5.50 -1.89
CA VAL A 99 15.09 -5.39 -2.17
C VAL A 99 15.85 -4.96 -0.92
N VAL A 100 15.38 -3.94 -0.21
CA VAL A 100 15.99 -3.49 1.05
C VAL A 100 15.93 -4.60 2.12
N ALA A 101 14.81 -5.29 2.22
CA ALA A 101 14.66 -6.41 3.16
C ALA A 101 15.66 -7.54 2.87
N GLN A 102 15.99 -7.80 1.61
CA GLN A 102 17.01 -8.78 1.24
C GLN A 102 18.40 -8.35 1.71
N GLU A 103 18.79 -7.10 1.48
CA GLU A 103 20.06 -6.55 1.99
C GLU A 103 20.15 -6.63 3.53
N LEU A 104 19.03 -6.33 4.20
CA LEU A 104 18.98 -6.38 5.67
C LEU A 104 19.05 -7.81 6.22
N ARG A 105 18.51 -8.83 5.51
CA ARG A 105 18.69 -10.24 5.89
C ARG A 105 20.16 -10.66 5.88
N GLU A 106 20.96 -10.16 4.95
CA GLU A 106 22.40 -10.43 4.91
C GLU A 106 23.13 -9.80 6.10
N ARG A 107 22.71 -8.60 6.52
CA ARG A 107 23.30 -7.89 7.67
C ARG A 107 22.83 -8.43 9.02
N TYR A 108 21.60 -8.91 9.09
CA TYR A 108 20.95 -9.39 10.30
C TYR A 108 20.48 -10.87 10.15
N PRO A 109 21.41 -11.83 9.97
CA PRO A 109 21.07 -13.21 9.61
C PRO A 109 20.28 -13.96 10.69
N HIS A 110 20.22 -13.41 11.91
CA HIS A 110 19.46 -13.97 13.02
C HIS A 110 18.05 -13.35 13.18
N ARG A 111 17.66 -12.47 12.26
CA ARG A 111 16.35 -11.82 12.27
C ARG A 111 15.46 -12.35 11.14
N ASP A 112 14.19 -12.51 11.44
CA ASP A 112 13.19 -12.84 10.42
C ASP A 112 12.63 -11.53 9.84
N ILE A 113 12.86 -11.31 8.55
CA ILE A 113 12.42 -10.12 7.83
C ILE A 113 11.58 -10.57 6.66
N ARG A 114 10.28 -10.28 6.68
CA ARG A 114 9.38 -10.66 5.60
C ARG A 114 8.68 -9.46 4.98
N VAL A 115 8.43 -9.58 3.70
CA VAL A 115 7.68 -8.59 2.90
C VAL A 115 6.55 -9.33 2.21
N LEU A 116 5.33 -8.84 2.41
CA LEU A 116 4.11 -9.40 1.82
C LEU A 116 3.42 -8.34 0.96
N ASP A 117 3.16 -8.69 -0.29
CA ASP A 117 2.27 -7.92 -1.15
C ASP A 117 0.82 -8.20 -0.74
N SER A 118 0.12 -7.18 -0.22
CA SER A 118 -1.27 -7.31 0.22
C SER A 118 -2.23 -7.65 -0.92
N ARG A 119 -1.82 -7.41 -2.18
CA ARG A 119 -2.68 -7.45 -3.37
C ARG A 119 -3.92 -6.57 -3.23
N GLY A 120 -3.86 -5.64 -2.31
CA GLY A 120 -4.90 -4.71 -1.92
C GLY A 120 -4.40 -3.27 -1.93
N ALA A 121 -5.31 -2.37 -1.62
CA ALA A 121 -5.04 -0.96 -1.37
C ALA A 121 -6.03 -0.44 -0.33
N SER A 122 -5.72 0.72 0.28
CA SER A 122 -6.62 1.36 1.22
C SER A 122 -7.06 0.38 2.34
N LEU A 123 -8.32 0.41 2.73
CA LEU A 123 -8.85 -0.42 3.82
C LEU A 123 -8.67 -1.93 3.59
N GLY A 124 -8.56 -2.40 2.34
CA GLY A 124 -8.29 -3.81 2.06
C GLY A 124 -6.89 -4.22 2.48
N GLU A 125 -5.89 -3.41 2.19
CA GLU A 125 -4.54 -3.57 2.73
C GLU A 125 -4.56 -3.44 4.26
N GLY A 126 -5.22 -2.38 4.77
CA GLY A 126 -5.34 -2.13 6.21
C GLY A 126 -5.92 -3.29 7.00
N LEU A 127 -6.93 -4.00 6.47
CA LEU A 127 -7.49 -5.18 7.13
C LEU A 127 -6.48 -6.32 7.27
N VAL A 128 -5.66 -6.55 6.25
CA VAL A 128 -4.58 -7.57 6.32
C VAL A 128 -3.54 -7.19 7.36
N VAL A 129 -3.15 -5.90 7.38
CA VAL A 129 -2.19 -5.36 8.35
C VAL A 129 -2.70 -5.48 9.78
N LEU A 130 -3.96 -5.12 10.03
CA LEU A 130 -4.58 -5.21 11.36
C LEU A 130 -4.65 -6.64 11.86
N GLU A 131 -5.04 -7.60 11.03
CA GLU A 131 -5.06 -9.02 11.41
C GLU A 131 -3.66 -9.52 11.77
N ALA A 132 -2.66 -9.17 10.96
CA ALA A 132 -1.27 -9.54 11.24
C ALA A 132 -0.77 -8.94 12.55
N ALA A 133 -1.05 -7.67 12.80
CA ALA A 133 -0.65 -6.98 14.02
C ALA A 133 -1.38 -7.51 15.26
N HIS A 134 -2.66 -7.85 15.13
CA HIS A 134 -3.42 -8.49 16.19
C HIS A 134 -2.83 -9.84 16.60
N LEU A 135 -2.50 -10.69 15.62
CA LEU A 135 -1.86 -11.98 15.87
C LEU A 135 -0.46 -11.80 16.49
N ALA A 136 0.31 -10.81 16.07
CA ALA A 136 1.61 -10.50 16.65
C ALA A 136 1.49 -10.10 18.13
N GLN A 137 0.47 -9.31 18.50
CA GLN A 137 0.18 -8.97 19.90
C GLN A 137 -0.23 -10.19 20.74
N GLN A 138 -0.88 -11.17 20.13
CA GLN A 138 -1.23 -12.43 20.79
C GLN A 138 -0.04 -13.38 20.94
N GLY A 139 1.14 -13.01 20.43
CA GLY A 139 2.35 -13.81 20.53
C GLY A 139 2.44 -14.94 19.48
N ALA A 140 1.67 -14.86 18.39
CA ALA A 140 1.82 -15.79 17.27
C ALA A 140 3.20 -15.66 16.63
N ASP A 141 3.72 -16.75 16.09
CA ASP A 141 4.99 -16.76 15.37
C ASP A 141 4.87 -16.18 13.95
N MET A 142 6.01 -15.89 13.35
CA MET A 142 6.08 -15.25 12.01
C MET A 142 5.44 -16.12 10.92
N ASP A 143 5.55 -17.44 11.01
CA ASP A 143 4.96 -18.36 10.04
C ASP A 143 3.43 -18.32 10.10
N THR A 144 2.88 -18.39 11.29
CA THR A 144 1.43 -18.30 11.54
C THR A 144 0.87 -16.98 11.03
N ILE A 145 1.52 -15.85 11.38
CA ILE A 145 1.07 -14.52 10.97
C ILE A 145 1.12 -14.38 9.44
N THR A 146 2.23 -14.78 8.83
CA THR A 146 2.43 -14.64 7.38
C THR A 146 1.48 -15.55 6.60
N ALA A 147 1.23 -16.77 7.07
CA ALA A 147 0.28 -17.69 6.46
C ALA A 147 -1.15 -17.11 6.48
N ARG A 148 -1.57 -16.60 7.64
CA ARG A 148 -2.90 -15.99 7.79
C ARG A 148 -3.05 -14.72 6.95
N ALA A 149 -2.07 -13.84 6.93
CA ALA A 149 -2.07 -12.64 6.10
C ALA A 149 -2.14 -13.01 4.60
N SER A 150 -1.37 -13.99 4.15
CA SER A 150 -1.39 -14.49 2.77
C SER A 150 -2.73 -15.10 2.38
N GLU A 151 -3.37 -15.84 3.28
CA GLU A 151 -4.72 -16.37 3.09
C GLU A 151 -5.74 -15.25 2.85
N LEU A 152 -5.70 -14.21 3.69
CA LEU A 152 -6.57 -13.05 3.56
C LEU A 152 -6.36 -12.31 2.25
N CYS A 153 -5.10 -12.08 1.85
CA CYS A 153 -4.78 -11.50 0.53
C CYS A 153 -5.41 -12.27 -0.62
N GLY A 154 -5.43 -13.60 -0.54
CA GLY A 154 -6.05 -14.46 -1.56
C GLY A 154 -7.59 -14.42 -1.56
N LYS A 155 -8.21 -14.21 -0.41
CA LYS A 155 -9.66 -14.18 -0.23
C LYS A 155 -10.28 -12.80 -0.41
N MET A 156 -9.51 -11.74 -0.26
CA MET A 156 -10.01 -10.37 -0.31
C MET A 156 -10.58 -10.03 -1.68
N ARG A 157 -11.69 -9.32 -1.67
CA ARG A 157 -12.32 -8.76 -2.88
C ARG A 157 -12.56 -7.28 -2.63
N GLN A 158 -11.90 -6.45 -3.43
CA GLN A 158 -12.03 -5.00 -3.37
C GLN A 158 -12.72 -4.48 -4.63
N LEU A 159 -13.70 -3.61 -4.44
CA LEU A 159 -14.38 -2.90 -5.51
C LEU A 159 -14.23 -1.40 -5.24
N PHE A 160 -13.89 -0.65 -6.28
CA PHE A 160 -13.88 0.79 -6.20
C PHE A 160 -14.45 1.40 -7.49
N VAL A 161 -14.99 2.58 -7.36
CA VAL A 161 -15.57 3.36 -8.47
C VAL A 161 -14.70 4.58 -8.69
N VAL A 162 -14.41 4.89 -9.94
CA VAL A 162 -13.63 6.06 -10.33
C VAL A 162 -14.57 7.03 -11.07
N ASP A 163 -14.65 8.26 -10.57
CA ASP A 163 -15.48 9.30 -11.16
C ASP A 163 -14.98 9.70 -12.56
N ASP A 164 -13.66 9.84 -12.72
CA ASP A 164 -13.03 10.19 -14.00
C ASP A 164 -11.74 9.39 -14.23
N LEU A 165 -11.78 8.49 -15.19
CA LEU A 165 -10.66 7.61 -15.56
C LEU A 165 -9.42 8.33 -16.07
N LYS A 166 -9.55 9.62 -16.45
CA LYS A 166 -8.39 10.41 -16.90
C LYS A 166 -7.31 10.52 -15.83
N PHE A 167 -7.68 10.50 -14.53
CA PHE A 167 -6.72 10.54 -13.43
C PHE A 167 -5.90 9.25 -13.33
N LEU A 168 -6.53 8.07 -13.51
CA LEU A 168 -5.80 6.79 -13.58
C LEU A 168 -4.87 6.72 -14.78
N ARG A 169 -5.31 7.25 -15.93
CA ARG A 169 -4.48 7.34 -17.14
C ARG A 169 -3.29 8.25 -16.93
N LYS A 170 -3.49 9.46 -16.40
CA LYS A 170 -2.40 10.40 -16.09
C LYS A 170 -1.39 9.79 -15.11
N GLY A 171 -1.87 9.00 -14.15
CA GLY A 171 -1.02 8.27 -13.20
C GLY A 171 -0.35 7.03 -13.77
N GLY A 172 -0.60 6.63 -15.03
CA GLY A 172 -0.02 5.43 -15.65
C GLY A 172 -0.63 4.10 -15.18
N ARG A 173 -1.74 4.12 -14.45
CA ARG A 173 -2.45 2.91 -13.97
C ARG A 173 -3.56 2.44 -14.89
N LEU A 174 -3.74 3.11 -16.03
CA LEU A 174 -4.69 2.73 -17.07
C LEU A 174 -4.09 2.99 -18.45
N SER A 175 -4.14 1.98 -19.34
CA SER A 175 -3.71 2.15 -20.73
C SER A 175 -4.66 3.06 -21.50
N GLY A 176 -4.12 3.77 -22.51
CA GLY A 176 -4.93 4.68 -23.35
C GLY A 176 -6.12 3.99 -24.04
N ALA A 177 -5.97 2.71 -24.45
CA ALA A 177 -7.03 1.93 -25.06
C ALA A 177 -8.16 1.61 -24.06
N ALA A 178 -7.85 1.25 -22.83
CA ALA A 178 -8.83 0.96 -21.79
C ALA A 178 -9.64 2.21 -21.37
N ALA A 179 -9.02 3.39 -21.41
CA ALA A 179 -9.69 4.65 -21.07
C ALA A 179 -10.74 5.08 -22.10
N LEU A 180 -10.62 4.65 -23.36
CA LEU A 180 -11.56 5.00 -24.44
C LEU A 180 -12.84 4.14 -24.41
N TRP A 181 -12.80 2.97 -23.78
CA TRP A 181 -13.90 1.98 -23.81
C TRP A 181 -14.78 1.96 -22.57
N SER A 182 -14.46 2.73 -21.54
CA SER A 182 -15.20 2.66 -20.29
C SER A 182 -16.03 3.91 -20.03
N SER A 183 -17.35 3.77 -20.18
CA SER A 183 -18.32 4.69 -19.61
C SER A 183 -18.29 4.57 -18.06
N ARG A 184 -18.35 5.65 -17.40
CA ARG A 184 -18.53 6.05 -15.99
C ARG A 184 -18.55 5.01 -14.85
N LEU A 185 -18.65 3.70 -15.09
CA LEU A 185 -18.66 2.68 -14.06
C LEU A 185 -17.52 1.68 -14.33
N PHE A 186 -16.52 1.70 -13.46
CA PHE A 186 -15.36 0.83 -13.57
C PHE A 186 -15.19 0.08 -12.26
N ALA A 187 -15.48 -1.21 -12.25
CA ALA A 187 -15.16 -2.09 -11.12
C ALA A 187 -13.82 -2.75 -11.37
N MET A 188 -12.83 -2.45 -10.54
CA MET A 188 -11.50 -3.01 -10.63
C MET A 188 -11.31 -4.08 -9.57
N LYS A 189 -11.05 -5.31 -10.00
CA LYS A 189 -10.64 -6.40 -9.10
C LYS A 189 -9.13 -6.30 -8.92
N MET A 190 -8.67 -5.94 -7.74
CA MET A 190 -7.26 -5.97 -7.40
C MET A 190 -6.85 -7.41 -7.10
N GLY A 191 -6.21 -8.03 -8.06
CA GLY A 191 -5.68 -9.39 -8.04
C GLY A 191 -5.04 -9.69 -9.39
N LEU A 192 -4.27 -10.76 -9.52
CA LEU A 192 -3.41 -11.12 -10.67
C LEU A 192 -4.08 -11.09 -12.06
N ASN A 193 -5.38 -10.85 -12.15
CA ASN A 193 -6.11 -10.71 -13.42
C ASN A 193 -6.98 -9.44 -13.38
N TRP A 194 -6.62 -8.46 -14.18
CA TRP A 194 -7.42 -7.30 -14.49
C TRP A 194 -8.57 -7.71 -15.42
N PHE A 195 -9.79 -7.76 -14.93
CA PHE A 195 -10.96 -7.92 -15.78
C PHE A 195 -11.70 -6.60 -15.89
N ILE A 196 -11.75 -6.06 -17.09
CA ILE A 196 -12.66 -4.99 -17.45
C ILE A 196 -14.00 -5.67 -17.77
N SER A 197 -14.98 -5.58 -16.88
CA SER A 197 -16.34 -5.95 -17.16
C SER A 197 -17.06 -4.71 -17.70
N GLY A 198 -17.02 -4.50 -18.99
CA GLY A 198 -17.90 -3.56 -19.66
C GLY A 198 -19.25 -4.23 -19.88
N SER A 199 -20.27 -3.92 -19.08
CA SER A 199 -21.63 -4.18 -19.53
C SER A 199 -22.01 -3.12 -20.58
N ALA A 200 -22.03 -3.52 -21.82
CA ALA A 200 -22.73 -2.79 -22.86
C ALA A 200 -24.23 -2.85 -22.49
N ALA A 201 -24.74 -1.83 -21.83
CA ALA A 201 -26.17 -1.58 -21.78
C ALA A 201 -26.56 -0.92 -23.11
N SER A 202 -27.08 -1.72 -24.01
CA SER A 202 -27.88 -1.27 -25.14
C SER A 202 -29.15 -0.61 -24.61
N ARG A 203 -29.35 0.65 -24.87
CA ARG A 203 -30.50 1.35 -25.47
C ARG A 203 -30.39 2.83 -25.23
#